data_f64e34657613581f82e9d739fd8bcfd8
#
_entry.id   f64e34657613581f82e9d739fd8bcfd8
#
_cell.length_a   1.000
_cell.length_b   1.000
_cell.length_c   1.000
_cell.angle_alpha   90.00
_cell.angle_beta   90.00
_cell.angle_gamma   90.00
#
_symmetry.space_group_name_H-M   'P 1'
#
loop_
_entity.id
_entity.type
_entity.pdbx_description
1 polymer ?
#
loop_
_entity_poly.entity_id
_entity_poly.type
_entity_poly.pdbx_seq_one_letter_code
_entity_poly.pdbx_strand_id
1 'polypeptide(L)'
;MTVDEQRIAETLAQLSVEDKANIVTGHGIWTTRSVENAEIPSMTVTDGPNGARGGGLMGTGTPTACIPAGSVLGATWNPELLKELGALLGEESIA
;
A
#
# COMPACT_ATOMS: atom_id res chain seq x y z
N MET A 1 -10.29 -11.94 0.90
CA MET A 1 -11.15 -10.84 1.43
C MET A 1 -12.10 -10.44 0.32
N THR A 2 -13.38 -10.61 0.51
CA THR A 2 -14.40 -10.16 -0.47
C THR A 2 -14.63 -8.67 -0.30
N VAL A 3 -14.60 -7.94 -1.40
CA VAL A 3 -14.92 -6.51 -1.42
C VAL A 3 -16.41 -6.34 -1.15
N ASP A 4 -16.77 -5.57 -0.13
CA ASP A 4 -18.17 -5.22 0.17
C ASP A 4 -18.53 -3.93 -0.59
N GLU A 5 -19.06 -4.09 -1.79
CA GLU A 5 -19.43 -2.98 -2.66
C GLU A 5 -20.54 -2.10 -2.06
N GLN A 6 -21.46 -2.70 -1.29
CA GLN A 6 -22.52 -1.96 -0.64
C GLN A 6 -21.94 -1.02 0.43
N ARG A 7 -21.03 -1.52 1.27
CA ARG A 7 -20.35 -0.71 2.28
C ARG A 7 -19.55 0.43 1.64
N ILE A 8 -18.88 0.16 0.52
CA ILE A 8 -18.16 1.20 -0.23
C ILE A 8 -19.12 2.28 -0.71
N ALA A 9 -20.27 1.91 -1.29
CA ALA A 9 -21.24 2.87 -1.78
C ALA A 9 -21.85 3.72 -0.64
N GLU A 10 -22.14 3.11 0.50
CA GLU A 10 -22.65 3.80 1.70
C GLU A 10 -21.60 4.79 2.24
N THR A 11 -20.34 4.38 2.32
CA THR A 11 -19.23 5.26 2.73
C THR A 11 -19.05 6.42 1.76
N LEU A 12 -19.04 6.16 0.47
CA LEU A 12 -18.91 7.19 -0.57
C LEU A 12 -20.06 8.21 -0.54
N ALA A 13 -21.27 7.78 -0.16
CA ALA A 13 -22.42 8.68 -0.05
C ALA A 13 -22.29 9.67 1.12
N GLN A 14 -21.52 9.34 2.15
CA GLN A 14 -21.27 10.18 3.32
C GLN A 14 -20.17 11.22 3.08
N LEU A 15 -19.29 11.00 2.07
CA LEU A 15 -18.18 11.87 1.79
C LEU A 15 -18.59 13.11 0.99
N SER A 16 -18.14 14.28 1.44
CA SER A 16 -18.19 15.49 0.63
C SER A 16 -17.26 15.41 -0.59
N VAL A 17 -17.42 16.29 -1.53
CA VAL A 17 -16.49 16.39 -2.69
C VAL A 17 -15.08 16.75 -2.21
N GLU A 18 -14.97 17.57 -1.18
CA GLU A 18 -13.69 17.94 -0.58
C GLU A 18 -13.01 16.74 0.09
N ASP A 19 -13.74 15.91 0.84
CA ASP A 19 -13.20 14.69 1.43
C ASP A 19 -12.68 13.74 0.35
N LYS A 20 -13.45 13.53 -0.71
CA LYS A 20 -13.05 12.70 -1.86
C LYS A 20 -11.76 13.20 -2.52
N ALA A 21 -11.67 14.52 -2.73
CA ALA A 21 -10.48 15.14 -3.28
C ALA A 21 -9.26 14.99 -2.35
N ASN A 22 -9.46 15.18 -1.05
CA ASN A 22 -8.43 15.04 -0.04
C ASN A 22 -7.88 13.62 0.06
N ILE A 23 -8.74 12.59 -0.01
CA ILE A 23 -8.30 11.18 0.01
C ILE A 23 -7.36 10.89 -1.16
N VAL A 24 -7.68 11.32 -2.36
CA VAL A 24 -6.88 11.03 -3.55
C VAL A 24 -5.65 11.93 -3.70
N THR A 25 -5.62 13.06 -3.00
CA THR A 25 -4.47 13.99 -3.04
C THR A 25 -3.32 13.50 -2.16
N GLY A 26 -3.63 12.72 -1.10
CA GLY A 26 -2.67 12.35 -0.07
C GLY A 26 -2.48 13.44 0.99
N HIS A 27 -1.66 13.15 1.99
CA HIS A 27 -1.37 14.07 3.10
C HIS A 27 0.12 14.33 3.27
N GLY A 28 0.95 13.33 3.06
CA GLY A 28 2.40 13.43 3.12
C GLY A 28 3.03 12.68 1.95
N ILE A 29 4.32 12.43 2.02
CA ILE A 29 5.03 11.66 0.99
C ILE A 29 4.51 10.22 0.95
N TRP A 30 4.17 9.66 2.12
CA TRP A 30 3.86 8.25 2.30
C TRP A 30 2.51 7.97 2.94
N THR A 31 1.67 9.00 3.14
CA THR A 31 0.40 8.83 3.86
C THR A 31 -0.78 9.43 3.10
N THR A 32 -1.93 8.78 3.24
CA THR A 32 -3.21 9.36 2.84
C THR A 32 -3.80 10.20 3.98
N ARG A 33 -4.84 10.98 3.69
CA ARG A 33 -5.64 11.64 4.72
C ARG A 33 -6.60 10.66 5.36
N SER A 34 -6.84 10.83 6.66
CA SER A 34 -7.99 10.23 7.34
C SER A 34 -9.25 11.07 7.11
N VAL A 35 -10.40 10.42 7.17
CA VAL A 35 -11.71 11.09 7.19
C VAL A 35 -12.50 10.50 8.36
N GLU A 36 -12.45 11.17 9.51
CA GLU A 36 -12.97 10.65 10.78
C GLU A 36 -14.48 10.40 10.75
N ASN A 37 -15.26 11.30 10.15
CA ASN A 37 -16.72 11.19 10.04
C ASN A 37 -17.19 10.01 9.14
N ALA A 38 -16.30 9.41 8.35
CA ALA A 38 -16.56 8.24 7.52
C ALA A 38 -15.73 7.01 7.95
N GLU A 39 -15.08 7.09 9.12
CA GLU A 39 -14.23 6.03 9.67
C GLU A 39 -13.13 5.53 8.70
N ILE A 40 -12.62 6.44 7.84
CA ILE A 40 -11.54 6.14 6.92
C ILE A 40 -10.22 6.52 7.60
N PRO A 41 -9.37 5.53 7.95
CA PRO A 41 -8.08 5.81 8.55
C PRO A 41 -7.08 6.36 7.52
N SER A 42 -6.07 7.06 8.00
CA SER A 42 -4.88 7.31 7.19
C SER A 42 -4.18 5.98 6.89
N MET A 43 -3.80 5.78 5.63
CA MET A 43 -3.00 4.64 5.21
C MET A 43 -1.57 5.09 4.91
N THR A 44 -0.60 4.29 5.31
CA THR A 44 0.78 4.45 4.88
C THR A 44 1.02 3.63 3.62
N VAL A 45 1.66 4.23 2.64
CA VAL A 45 2.10 3.56 1.41
C VAL A 45 3.61 3.46 1.38
N THR A 46 4.14 2.51 0.66
CA THR A 46 5.57 2.33 0.47
C THR A 46 5.89 2.03 -0.98
N ASP A 47 7.12 2.19 -1.34
CA ASP A 47 7.67 1.72 -2.61
C ASP A 47 8.89 0.81 -2.36
N GLY A 48 9.52 0.41 -3.41
CA GLY A 48 10.79 -0.31 -3.39
C GLY A 48 10.86 -1.36 -4.48
N PRO A 49 11.79 -1.23 -5.46
CA PRO A 49 11.90 -2.18 -6.56
C PRO A 49 12.47 -3.54 -6.13
N ASN A 50 13.13 -3.59 -4.99
CA ASN A 50 13.84 -4.76 -4.48
C ASN A 50 13.40 -5.12 -3.05
N GLY A 51 12.19 -4.74 -2.66
CA GLY A 51 11.64 -4.93 -1.32
C GLY A 51 10.89 -3.70 -0.84
N ALA A 52 10.05 -3.82 0.17
CA ALA A 52 9.35 -2.70 0.76
C ALA A 52 10.35 -1.77 1.47
N ARG A 53 10.47 -0.52 1.02
CA ARG A 53 11.45 0.43 1.59
C ARG A 53 11.03 0.97 2.95
N GLY A 54 9.77 0.83 3.33
CA GLY A 54 9.22 1.46 4.51
C GLY A 54 9.02 2.97 4.36
N GLY A 55 8.49 3.61 5.39
CA GLY A 55 8.15 5.03 5.38
C GLY A 55 9.32 6.00 5.55
N GLY A 56 10.57 5.53 5.51
CA GLY A 56 11.75 6.37 5.69
C GLY A 56 12.17 7.11 4.42
N LEU A 57 12.56 8.37 4.59
CA LEU A 57 13.21 9.13 3.54
C LEU A 57 14.73 8.84 3.59
N MET A 58 15.38 8.68 2.43
CA MET A 58 16.84 8.53 2.34
C MET A 58 17.44 7.34 3.12
N GLY A 59 16.77 6.21 3.16
CA GLY A 59 17.32 5.00 3.80
C GLY A 59 17.14 4.92 5.32
N THR A 60 16.27 5.73 5.89
CA THR A 60 15.91 5.68 7.32
C THR A 60 14.69 4.80 7.60
N GLY A 61 14.26 4.00 6.63
CA GLY A 61 13.11 3.11 6.76
C GLY A 61 13.35 1.91 7.67
N THR A 62 12.27 1.19 7.95
CA THR A 62 12.33 -0.09 8.67
C THR A 62 13.11 -1.11 7.82
N PRO A 63 14.02 -1.91 8.41
CA PRO A 63 14.69 -2.98 7.69
C PRO A 63 13.68 -4.01 7.17
N THR A 64 13.78 -4.34 5.89
CA THR A 64 12.91 -5.30 5.20
C THR A 64 13.74 -6.24 4.34
N ALA A 65 13.12 -7.30 3.83
CA ALA A 65 13.78 -8.22 2.92
C ALA A 65 14.19 -7.51 1.62
N CYS A 66 15.43 -7.74 1.22
CA CYS A 66 15.93 -7.32 -0.09
C CYS A 66 15.75 -8.48 -1.07
N ILE A 67 14.77 -8.36 -1.98
CA ILE A 67 14.52 -9.33 -3.03
C ILE A 67 15.34 -9.03 -4.29
N PRO A 68 15.61 -10.01 -5.15
CA PRO A 68 16.29 -9.77 -6.41
C PRO A 68 15.56 -8.76 -7.32
N ALA A 69 16.30 -8.10 -8.20
CA ALA A 69 15.72 -7.18 -9.18
C ALA A 69 14.67 -7.88 -10.08
N GLY A 70 13.69 -7.13 -10.54
CA GLY A 70 12.58 -7.66 -11.35
C GLY A 70 13.02 -8.41 -12.60
N SER A 71 14.14 -8.01 -13.23
CA SER A 71 14.72 -8.72 -14.36
C SER A 71 15.23 -10.11 -14.00
N VAL A 72 15.81 -10.26 -12.80
CA VAL A 72 16.28 -11.57 -12.29
C VAL A 72 15.09 -12.44 -11.93
N LEU A 73 14.09 -11.87 -11.26
CA LEU A 73 12.85 -12.56 -10.92
C LEU A 73 12.12 -13.05 -12.17
N GLY A 74 11.99 -12.20 -13.18
CA GLY A 74 11.37 -12.56 -14.45
C GLY A 74 12.13 -13.66 -15.19
N ALA A 75 13.46 -13.68 -15.12
CA ALA A 75 14.29 -14.72 -15.73
C ALA A 75 14.11 -16.11 -15.12
N THR A 76 13.52 -16.22 -13.94
CA THR A 76 13.21 -17.52 -13.32
C THR A 76 12.09 -18.27 -14.01
N TRP A 77 11.20 -17.59 -14.71
CA TRP A 77 9.96 -18.14 -15.29
C TRP A 77 9.14 -18.96 -14.29
N ASN A 78 9.23 -18.63 -13.01
CA ASN A 78 8.57 -19.33 -11.91
C ASN A 78 7.50 -18.43 -11.24
N PRO A 79 6.23 -18.50 -11.70
CA PRO A 79 5.17 -17.67 -11.13
C PRO A 79 4.87 -17.99 -9.66
N GLU A 80 5.07 -19.23 -9.23
CA GLU A 80 4.87 -19.66 -7.84
C GLU A 80 5.86 -18.94 -6.91
N LEU A 81 7.13 -18.89 -7.28
CA LEU A 81 8.16 -18.13 -6.55
C LEU A 81 7.81 -16.64 -6.46
N LEU A 82 7.36 -16.04 -7.57
CA LEU A 82 6.94 -14.63 -7.58
C LEU A 82 5.76 -14.36 -6.65
N LYS A 83 4.83 -15.30 -6.57
CA LYS A 83 3.69 -15.21 -5.67
C LYS A 83 4.12 -15.28 -4.20
N GLU A 84 5.05 -16.18 -3.86
CA GLU A 84 5.61 -16.30 -2.51
C GLU A 84 6.35 -15.02 -2.10
N LEU A 85 7.16 -14.45 -2.98
CA LEU A 85 7.85 -13.18 -2.73
C LEU A 85 6.86 -12.01 -2.60
N GLY A 86 5.81 -11.99 -3.39
CA GLY A 86 4.74 -11.01 -3.26
C GLY A 86 3.99 -11.11 -1.93
N ALA A 87 3.76 -12.32 -1.42
CA ALA A 87 3.18 -12.54 -0.11
C ALA A 87 4.10 -12.02 1.01
N LEU A 88 5.39 -12.30 0.95
CA LEU A 88 6.40 -11.78 1.88
C LEU A 88 6.37 -10.25 1.92
N LEU A 89 6.37 -9.58 0.77
CA LEU A 89 6.29 -8.11 0.71
C LEU A 89 4.99 -7.57 1.30
N GLY A 90 3.88 -8.29 1.09
CA GLY A 90 2.59 -7.95 1.69
C GLY A 90 2.62 -8.05 3.21
N GLU A 91 3.21 -9.09 3.77
CA GLU A 91 3.35 -9.30 5.21
C GLU A 91 4.23 -8.21 5.84
N GLU A 92 5.36 -7.88 5.24
CA GLU A 92 6.25 -6.81 5.70
C GLU A 92 5.61 -5.40 5.62
N SER A 93 4.68 -5.21 4.69
CA SER A 93 3.97 -3.93 4.54
C SER A 93 2.85 -3.75 5.57
N ILE A 94 2.43 -4.81 6.27
CA ILE A 94 1.41 -4.78 7.32
C ILE A 94 2.06 -4.64 8.72
N ALA A 95 3.26 -5.13 8.88
CA ALA A 95 3.99 -5.11 10.16
C ALA A 95 4.49 -3.70 10.54
#